data_a73810ae71023b3a22feeed868f073dc
#
_entry.id   a73810ae71023b3a22feeed868f073dc
#
_cell.length_a   1.000
_cell.length_b   1.000
_cell.length_c   1.000
_cell.angle_alpha   90.00
_cell.angle_beta   90.00
_cell.angle_gamma   90.00
#
_symmetry.space_group_name_H-M   'P 1'
#
loop_
_entity.id
_entity.type
_entity.pdbx_description
1 polymer ?
#
loop_
_entity_poly.entity_id
_entity_poly.type
_entity_poly.pdbx_seq_one_letter_code
_entity_poly.pdbx_strand_id
1 'polypeptide(L)'
;MLRVRDTMTRACYTYFRDQGYTNVAMPIITSSDCEGAGEVFTVMHGPSGKEKPFWGDCPSYLTVSGQLHLEALTIGGGLGKAWHLGPCFRAERSDTNRHLNEFWMCEAELAWTENLEDVMGVVEGLVRSIAHQVLQEDGSTLKQVMAKGYEQCESITSSTKPWKRITYAEAVKELEQAAKEDGSLFQHSPSYESGLKSEHERFLADKYGPTFVTDYPANQKPFYMRANNPNNNLQEATVACFDLLVPRVGELVGGSLREERLDILTASMKEHGMAVENYEWYLDLRRYGSAPHGGFGLGWERLVSWLCGIENVRECIPFARGAEATRF
;
A
#
# COMPACT_ATOMS: atom_id res chain seq x y z
N MET A 1 -12.61 3.81 19.22
CA MET A 1 -11.83 3.83 17.96
C MET A 1 -10.80 4.97 17.96
N LEU A 2 -11.15 6.28 18.06
CA LEU A 2 -10.17 7.37 17.95
C LEU A 2 -8.99 7.32 18.93
N ARG A 3 -9.20 6.87 20.15
CA ARG A 3 -8.10 6.65 21.11
C ARG A 3 -7.13 5.57 20.62
N VAL A 4 -7.67 4.44 20.15
CA VAL A 4 -6.86 3.37 19.58
C VAL A 4 -6.07 3.87 18.35
N ARG A 5 -6.71 4.67 17.47
CA ARG A 5 -6.02 5.31 16.35
C ARG A 5 -4.85 6.20 16.82
N ASP A 6 -5.03 6.96 17.90
CA ASP A 6 -3.95 7.77 18.49
C ASP A 6 -2.81 6.90 19.03
N THR A 7 -3.14 5.86 19.79
CA THR A 7 -2.14 4.88 20.28
C THR A 7 -1.37 4.23 19.12
N MET A 8 -2.07 3.81 18.06
CA MET A 8 -1.45 3.27 16.85
C MET A 8 -0.47 4.26 16.20
N THR A 9 -0.87 5.54 16.13
CA THR A 9 -0.02 6.60 15.56
C THR A 9 1.26 6.77 16.37
N ARG A 10 1.16 6.85 17.69
CA ARG A 10 2.35 6.93 18.58
C ARG A 10 3.24 5.69 18.48
N ALA A 11 2.65 4.51 18.43
CA ALA A 11 3.38 3.25 18.24
C ALA A 11 4.14 3.22 16.90
N CYS A 12 3.51 3.70 15.82
CA CYS A 12 4.12 3.83 14.50
C CYS A 12 5.36 4.74 14.54
N TYR A 13 5.25 5.93 15.13
CA TYR A 13 6.38 6.85 15.31
C TYR A 13 7.51 6.23 16.13
N THR A 14 7.17 5.52 17.20
CA THR A 14 8.15 4.84 18.05
C THR A 14 8.88 3.74 17.29
N TYR A 15 8.15 2.89 16.58
CA TYR A 15 8.74 1.81 15.80
C TYR A 15 9.75 2.33 14.76
N PHE A 16 9.35 3.27 13.93
CA PHE A 16 10.23 3.79 12.88
C PHE A 16 11.45 4.53 13.43
N ARG A 17 11.28 5.32 14.49
CA ARG A 17 12.40 5.96 15.18
C ARG A 17 13.41 4.92 15.69
N ASP A 18 12.94 3.86 16.33
CA ASP A 18 13.78 2.82 16.92
C ASP A 18 14.46 1.94 15.84
N GLN A 19 13.88 1.88 14.63
CA GLN A 19 14.48 1.25 13.45
C GLN A 19 15.38 2.19 12.63
N GLY A 20 15.57 3.43 13.08
CA GLY A 20 16.47 4.40 12.45
C GLY A 20 15.93 5.07 11.18
N TYR A 21 14.59 5.10 11.01
CA TYR A 21 13.96 5.84 9.92
C TYR A 21 13.79 7.32 10.25
N THR A 22 13.98 8.16 9.25
CA THR A 22 13.68 9.60 9.33
C THR A 22 12.23 9.84 8.93
N ASN A 23 11.45 10.50 9.80
CA ASN A 23 10.12 10.97 9.45
C ASN A 23 10.21 12.21 8.56
N VAL A 24 9.46 12.20 7.45
CA VAL A 24 9.46 13.30 6.48
C VAL A 24 8.03 13.73 6.13
N ALA A 25 7.84 15.01 5.83
CA ALA A 25 6.56 15.53 5.35
C ALA A 25 6.55 15.52 3.83
N MET A 26 5.59 14.78 3.25
CA MET A 26 5.42 14.70 1.80
C MET A 26 4.46 15.77 1.29
N PRO A 27 4.66 16.29 0.06
CA PRO A 27 3.72 17.23 -0.53
C PRO A 27 2.37 16.54 -0.83
N ILE A 28 1.28 17.25 -0.54
CA ILE A 28 -0.07 16.79 -0.87
C ILE A 28 -0.40 17.10 -2.35
N ILE A 29 0.16 18.18 -2.88
CA ILE A 29 -0.03 18.57 -4.27
C ILE A 29 1.20 18.14 -5.06
N THR A 30 0.98 17.43 -6.15
CA THR A 30 2.03 16.86 -7.00
C THR A 30 1.70 17.06 -8.48
N SER A 31 2.71 17.08 -9.33
CA SER A 31 2.57 17.02 -10.79
C SER A 31 2.66 15.59 -11.35
N SER A 32 2.91 14.60 -10.49
CA SER A 32 3.16 13.22 -10.89
C SER A 32 2.10 12.28 -10.30
N ASP A 33 1.45 11.49 -11.15
CA ASP A 33 0.61 10.36 -10.74
C ASP A 33 1.50 9.12 -10.57
N CYS A 34 1.72 8.68 -9.34
CA CYS A 34 2.62 7.55 -9.08
C CYS A 34 2.03 6.19 -9.46
N GLU A 35 0.73 6.06 -9.59
CA GLU A 35 0.06 4.82 -9.98
C GLU A 35 -0.24 4.75 -11.48
N GLY A 36 -0.23 5.90 -12.18
CA GLY A 36 -0.54 5.98 -13.61
C GLY A 36 -1.99 5.64 -13.97
N ALA A 37 -2.87 5.51 -12.96
CA ALA A 37 -4.22 4.99 -13.13
C ALA A 37 -5.27 6.04 -13.50
N GLY A 38 -4.92 7.33 -13.51
CA GLY A 38 -5.81 8.43 -13.93
C GLY A 38 -6.96 8.77 -12.97
N GLU A 39 -7.05 8.14 -11.81
CA GLU A 39 -8.07 8.41 -10.78
C GLU A 39 -7.61 9.45 -9.76
N VAL A 40 -7.16 10.61 -10.28
CA VAL A 40 -6.60 11.71 -9.47
C VAL A 40 -7.57 12.89 -9.39
N PHE A 41 -7.60 13.58 -8.25
CA PHE A 41 -8.25 14.89 -8.13
C PHE A 41 -7.33 15.97 -8.69
N THR A 42 -7.80 16.71 -9.67
CA THR A 42 -7.07 17.84 -10.27
C THR A 42 -7.20 19.10 -9.41
N VAL A 43 -6.08 19.78 -9.17
CA VAL A 43 -6.02 21.06 -8.46
C VAL A 43 -6.11 22.21 -9.46
N MET A 44 -7.16 23.00 -9.37
CA MET A 44 -7.43 24.12 -10.27
C MET A 44 -7.58 25.41 -9.46
N HIS A 45 -7.30 26.55 -10.08
CA HIS A 45 -7.44 27.89 -9.51
C HIS A 45 -8.25 28.79 -10.44
N GLY A 46 -9.10 29.62 -9.84
CA GLY A 46 -9.90 30.62 -10.56
C GLY A 46 -11.39 30.58 -10.21
N PRO A 47 -12.17 31.55 -10.68
CA PRO A 47 -13.63 31.56 -10.56
C PRO A 47 -14.26 30.41 -11.34
N SER A 48 -15.41 29.91 -10.87
CA SER A 48 -16.16 28.84 -11.55
C SER A 48 -16.35 29.11 -13.04
N GLY A 49 -16.02 28.11 -13.86
CA GLY A 49 -16.07 28.17 -15.33
C GLY A 49 -14.89 28.89 -16.00
N LYS A 50 -13.88 29.30 -15.21
CA LYS A 50 -12.62 29.91 -15.68
C LYS A 50 -11.40 29.34 -14.94
N GLU A 51 -11.54 28.13 -14.43
CA GLU A 51 -10.48 27.43 -13.69
C GLU A 51 -9.32 27.11 -14.64
N LYS A 52 -8.11 27.23 -14.12
CA LYS A 52 -6.87 26.89 -14.81
C LYS A 52 -5.85 26.31 -13.84
N PRO A 53 -4.84 25.60 -14.31
CA PRO A 53 -3.73 25.17 -13.45
C PRO A 53 -3.10 26.37 -12.74
N PHE A 54 -2.75 26.23 -11.46
CA PHE A 54 -2.14 27.30 -10.67
C PHE A 54 -0.68 27.55 -11.10
N TRP A 55 0.04 26.50 -11.41
CA TRP A 55 1.47 26.54 -11.77
C TRP A 55 1.67 26.57 -13.29
N GLY A 56 1.15 27.61 -13.98
CA GLY A 56 1.25 27.74 -15.44
C GLY A 56 0.47 26.66 -16.17
N ASP A 57 1.08 26.03 -17.16
CA ASP A 57 0.46 24.95 -17.95
C ASP A 57 0.70 23.56 -17.35
N CYS A 58 1.35 23.48 -16.17
CA CYS A 58 1.64 22.22 -15.51
C CYS A 58 0.38 21.75 -14.73
N PRO A 59 -0.20 20.60 -15.08
CA PRO A 59 -1.30 20.03 -14.30
C PRO A 59 -0.81 19.62 -12.91
N SER A 60 -1.68 19.78 -11.93
CA SER A 60 -1.38 19.43 -10.54
C SER A 60 -2.54 18.67 -9.94
N TYR A 61 -2.20 17.71 -9.09
CA TYR A 61 -3.13 16.74 -8.54
C TYR A 61 -3.00 16.67 -7.03
N LEU A 62 -4.04 16.20 -6.35
CA LEU A 62 -3.89 15.67 -4.99
C LEU A 62 -3.21 14.31 -5.07
N THR A 63 -2.22 14.08 -4.22
CA THR A 63 -1.39 12.87 -4.27
C THR A 63 -2.19 11.61 -3.96
N VAL A 64 -1.94 10.53 -4.71
CA VAL A 64 -2.46 9.18 -4.41
C VAL A 64 -1.51 8.41 -3.48
N SER A 65 -0.23 8.81 -3.43
CA SER A 65 0.84 8.23 -2.61
C SER A 65 2.05 9.18 -2.57
N GLY A 66 2.79 9.19 -1.48
CA GLY A 66 4.05 9.92 -1.35
C GLY A 66 5.27 9.17 -1.86
N GLN A 67 5.11 7.95 -2.41
CA GLN A 67 6.19 7.02 -2.73
C GLN A 67 7.32 7.64 -3.56
N LEU A 68 7.03 8.25 -4.72
CA LEU A 68 8.07 8.76 -5.61
C LEU A 68 8.95 9.81 -4.93
N HIS A 69 8.34 10.68 -4.13
CA HIS A 69 9.07 11.69 -3.35
C HIS A 69 9.86 11.05 -2.20
N LEU A 70 9.32 9.99 -1.60
CA LEU A 70 9.98 9.24 -0.53
C LEU A 70 11.23 8.53 -1.06
N GLU A 71 11.15 7.92 -2.26
CA GLU A 71 12.31 7.37 -2.97
C GLU A 71 13.37 8.46 -3.22
N ALA A 72 12.96 9.64 -3.68
CA ALA A 72 13.88 10.74 -3.94
C ALA A 72 14.65 11.17 -2.69
N LEU A 73 14.01 11.22 -1.52
CA LEU A 73 14.65 11.53 -0.26
C LEU A 73 15.53 10.39 0.26
N THR A 74 15.10 9.16 0.06
CA THR A 74 15.81 7.97 0.55
C THR A 74 17.11 7.73 -0.21
N ILE A 75 17.08 7.78 -1.54
CA ILE A 75 18.27 7.55 -2.38
C ILE A 75 18.94 8.84 -2.83
N GLY A 76 18.22 9.80 -3.39
CA GLY A 76 18.78 11.09 -3.83
C GLY A 76 19.16 12.03 -2.69
N GLY A 77 18.35 12.08 -1.63
CA GLY A 77 18.62 12.87 -0.42
C GLY A 77 19.57 12.20 0.58
N GLY A 78 19.94 10.94 0.37
CA GLY A 78 20.90 10.21 1.20
C GLY A 78 20.40 9.84 2.59
N LEU A 79 19.08 9.85 2.85
CA LEU A 79 18.52 9.47 4.16
C LEU A 79 18.67 7.97 4.45
N GLY A 80 18.75 7.14 3.41
CA GLY A 80 18.84 5.69 3.53
C GLY A 80 17.57 5.00 3.99
N LYS A 81 16.87 5.58 4.97
CA LYS A 81 15.56 5.11 5.48
C LYS A 81 14.68 6.31 5.77
N ALA A 82 13.54 6.39 5.09
CA ALA A 82 12.55 7.44 5.29
C ALA A 82 11.14 6.87 5.38
N TRP A 83 10.27 7.57 6.10
CA TRP A 83 8.87 7.19 6.23
C TRP A 83 7.98 8.40 6.45
N HIS A 84 6.71 8.25 6.13
CA HIS A 84 5.70 9.23 6.51
C HIS A 84 4.35 8.58 6.81
N LEU A 85 3.49 9.31 7.51
CA LEU A 85 2.07 9.01 7.67
C LEU A 85 1.30 10.26 7.27
N GLY A 86 0.61 10.21 6.15
CA GLY A 86 -0.03 11.38 5.57
C GLY A 86 -1.29 11.06 4.75
N PRO A 87 -2.06 12.11 4.40
CA PRO A 87 -3.27 11.96 3.61
C PRO A 87 -2.95 11.62 2.15
N CYS A 88 -3.77 10.72 1.59
CA CYS A 88 -3.78 10.34 0.19
C CYS A 88 -5.20 10.45 -0.37
N PHE A 89 -5.32 10.62 -1.69
CA PHE A 89 -6.59 10.94 -2.34
C PHE A 89 -6.77 10.08 -3.59
N ARG A 90 -7.96 9.48 -3.75
CA ARG A 90 -8.34 8.73 -4.95
C ARG A 90 -9.72 9.19 -5.43
N ALA A 91 -9.82 9.58 -6.71
CA ALA A 91 -11.07 10.04 -7.30
C ALA A 91 -12.01 8.89 -7.73
N GLU A 92 -11.87 7.74 -7.07
CA GLU A 92 -12.69 6.56 -7.30
C GLU A 92 -14.16 6.80 -6.94
N ARG A 93 -15.07 6.45 -7.85
CA ARG A 93 -16.52 6.51 -7.60
C ARG A 93 -17.09 5.25 -6.95
N SER A 94 -16.24 4.44 -6.36
CA SER A 94 -16.66 3.21 -5.68
C SER A 94 -17.26 3.52 -4.30
N ASP A 95 -18.51 3.12 -4.07
CA ASP A 95 -19.23 3.31 -2.81
C ASP A 95 -19.33 2.01 -2.00
N THR A 96 -18.19 1.43 -1.66
CA THR A 96 -18.14 0.23 -0.80
C THR A 96 -17.66 0.60 0.60
N ASN A 97 -17.83 -0.32 1.55
CA ASN A 97 -17.33 -0.18 2.93
C ASN A 97 -15.80 -0.21 3.06
N ARG A 98 -15.07 -0.34 1.95
CA ARG A 98 -13.60 -0.42 1.88
C ARG A 98 -12.95 0.79 1.21
N HIS A 99 -13.76 1.74 0.68
CA HIS A 99 -13.27 2.88 -0.10
C HIS A 99 -13.51 4.20 0.60
N LEU A 100 -12.49 5.04 0.55
CA LEU A 100 -12.46 6.43 0.96
C LEU A 100 -11.78 7.24 -0.16
N ASN A 101 -12.29 8.43 -0.46
CA ASN A 101 -11.65 9.33 -1.42
C ASN A 101 -10.50 10.15 -0.80
N GLU A 102 -10.52 10.31 0.52
CA GLU A 102 -9.44 10.84 1.35
C GLU A 102 -9.18 9.83 2.48
N PHE A 103 -7.96 9.32 2.56
CA PHE A 103 -7.53 8.34 3.53
C PHE A 103 -6.08 8.61 3.95
N TRP A 104 -5.59 7.92 4.95
CA TRP A 104 -4.20 8.05 5.39
C TRP A 104 -3.40 6.83 4.98
N MET A 105 -2.16 7.07 4.55
CA MET A 105 -1.23 6.01 4.19
C MET A 105 0.05 6.16 5.03
N CYS A 106 0.48 5.04 5.62
CA CYS A 106 1.78 4.93 6.23
C CYS A 106 2.72 4.32 5.18
N GLU A 107 3.70 5.08 4.73
CA GLU A 107 4.63 4.67 3.69
C GLU A 107 6.06 4.75 4.21
N ALA A 108 6.87 3.79 3.82
CA ALA A 108 8.28 3.76 4.16
C ALA A 108 9.11 3.25 2.98
N GLU A 109 10.31 3.81 2.86
CA GLU A 109 11.28 3.45 1.84
C GLU A 109 12.64 3.23 2.49
N LEU A 110 13.34 2.17 2.06
CA LEU A 110 14.66 1.81 2.57
C LEU A 110 15.62 1.49 1.43
N ALA A 111 16.79 2.10 1.49
CA ALA A 111 17.90 1.85 0.56
C ALA A 111 18.75 0.66 1.04
N TRP A 112 19.60 0.17 0.12
CA TRP A 112 20.54 -0.92 0.35
C TRP A 112 19.87 -2.27 0.68
N THR A 113 18.67 -2.49 0.10
CA THR A 113 17.98 -3.76 0.19
C THR A 113 17.79 -4.38 -1.20
N GLU A 114 18.20 -5.63 -1.35
CA GLU A 114 18.05 -6.44 -2.56
C GLU A 114 17.06 -7.57 -2.36
N ASN A 115 16.60 -7.75 -1.12
CA ASN A 115 15.74 -8.84 -0.73
C ASN A 115 14.36 -8.32 -0.32
N LEU A 116 13.32 -8.83 -0.95
CA LEU A 116 11.93 -8.51 -0.64
C LEU A 116 11.57 -8.84 0.83
N GLU A 117 12.22 -9.87 1.40
CA GLU A 117 12.02 -10.28 2.80
C GLU A 117 12.40 -9.18 3.80
N ASP A 118 13.39 -8.32 3.47
CA ASP A 118 13.76 -7.20 4.33
C ASP A 118 12.61 -6.20 4.46
N VAL A 119 11.92 -5.91 3.35
CA VAL A 119 10.75 -5.01 3.34
C VAL A 119 9.57 -5.65 4.06
N MET A 120 9.27 -6.93 3.78
CA MET A 120 8.21 -7.68 4.47
C MET A 120 8.45 -7.78 5.98
N GLY A 121 9.71 -7.94 6.40
CA GLY A 121 10.11 -7.97 7.80
C GLY A 121 9.83 -6.65 8.53
N VAL A 122 10.06 -5.50 7.87
CA VAL A 122 9.69 -4.18 8.42
C VAL A 122 8.18 -4.07 8.59
N VAL A 123 7.40 -4.49 7.60
CA VAL A 123 5.91 -4.47 7.65
C VAL A 123 5.39 -5.34 8.80
N GLU A 124 5.87 -6.58 8.89
CA GLU A 124 5.46 -7.51 9.94
C GLU A 124 5.83 -6.98 11.32
N GLY A 125 7.05 -6.45 11.50
CA GLY A 125 7.51 -5.84 12.74
C GLY A 125 6.69 -4.62 13.14
N LEU A 126 6.38 -3.74 12.20
CA LEU A 126 5.54 -2.55 12.41
C LEU A 126 4.15 -2.93 12.93
N VAL A 127 3.47 -3.83 12.24
CA VAL A 127 2.10 -4.22 12.59
C VAL A 127 2.06 -4.93 13.95
N ARG A 128 3.02 -5.81 14.23
CA ARG A 128 3.15 -6.46 15.54
C ARG A 128 3.42 -5.46 16.66
N SER A 129 4.31 -4.50 16.44
CA SER A 129 4.61 -3.44 17.40
C SER A 129 3.39 -2.58 17.72
N ILE A 130 2.64 -2.18 16.69
CA ILE A 130 1.40 -1.42 16.86
C ILE A 130 0.36 -2.23 17.64
N ALA A 131 0.11 -3.49 17.26
CA ALA A 131 -0.85 -4.35 17.95
C ALA A 131 -0.46 -4.56 19.43
N HIS A 132 0.83 -4.73 19.70
CA HIS A 132 1.34 -4.84 21.07
C HIS A 132 1.05 -3.59 21.91
N GLN A 133 1.36 -2.40 21.37
CA GLN A 133 1.13 -1.14 22.08
C GLN A 133 -0.36 -0.88 22.34
N VAL A 134 -1.21 -1.21 21.35
CA VAL A 134 -2.67 -1.12 21.51
C VAL A 134 -3.17 -2.02 22.64
N LEU A 135 -2.67 -3.24 22.75
CA LEU A 135 -3.02 -4.12 23.89
C LEU A 135 -2.55 -3.57 25.22
N GLN A 136 -1.37 -2.98 25.28
CA GLN A 136 -0.81 -2.41 26.52
C GLN A 136 -1.60 -1.20 27.00
N GLU A 137 -1.96 -0.28 26.12
CA GLU A 137 -2.61 0.99 26.51
C GLU A 137 -4.15 0.91 26.50
N ASP A 138 -4.73 0.23 25.51
CA ASP A 138 -6.18 0.23 25.27
C ASP A 138 -6.82 -1.16 25.41
N GLY A 139 -6.07 -2.20 25.77
CA GLY A 139 -6.52 -3.59 25.77
C GLY A 139 -7.79 -3.82 26.60
N SER A 140 -7.90 -3.21 27.78
CA SER A 140 -9.10 -3.32 28.62
C SER A 140 -10.34 -2.69 27.95
N THR A 141 -10.19 -1.54 27.34
CA THR A 141 -11.26 -0.85 26.60
C THR A 141 -11.66 -1.62 25.35
N LEU A 142 -10.67 -2.11 24.58
CA LEU A 142 -10.92 -2.96 23.40
C LEU A 142 -11.72 -4.21 23.77
N LYS A 143 -11.32 -4.90 24.83
CA LYS A 143 -11.99 -6.11 25.30
C LYS A 143 -13.46 -5.88 25.66
N GLN A 144 -13.77 -4.73 26.24
CA GLN A 144 -15.13 -4.37 26.67
C GLN A 144 -16.02 -3.89 25.51
N VAL A 145 -15.46 -3.10 24.56
CA VAL A 145 -16.23 -2.38 23.56
C VAL A 145 -16.07 -2.98 22.16
N MET A 146 -14.92 -3.60 21.87
CA MET A 146 -14.51 -4.14 20.57
C MET A 146 -13.82 -5.48 20.72
N ALA A 147 -14.52 -6.48 21.27
CA ALA A 147 -13.95 -7.80 21.60
C ALA A 147 -13.21 -8.46 20.43
N LYS A 148 -13.76 -8.38 19.20
CA LYS A 148 -13.11 -8.90 17.98
C LYS A 148 -11.75 -8.23 17.72
N GLY A 149 -11.61 -6.95 18.01
CA GLY A 149 -10.34 -6.22 17.88
C GLY A 149 -9.33 -6.65 18.93
N TYR A 150 -9.78 -6.86 20.17
CA TYR A 150 -8.91 -7.41 21.22
C TYR A 150 -8.34 -8.78 20.83
N GLU A 151 -9.20 -9.71 20.42
CA GLU A 151 -8.82 -11.06 19.98
C GLU A 151 -7.83 -10.99 18.78
N GLN A 152 -8.05 -10.06 17.86
CA GLN A 152 -7.17 -9.86 16.74
C GLN A 152 -5.77 -9.39 17.16
N CYS A 153 -5.68 -8.37 18.02
CA CYS A 153 -4.40 -7.90 18.54
C CYS A 153 -3.67 -8.99 19.33
N GLU A 154 -4.41 -9.74 20.16
CA GLU A 154 -3.87 -10.86 20.94
C GLU A 154 -3.32 -11.97 20.02
N SER A 155 -4.03 -12.33 18.95
CA SER A 155 -3.58 -13.31 17.95
C SER A 155 -2.30 -12.87 17.25
N ILE A 156 -2.18 -11.57 16.86
CA ILE A 156 -1.00 -11.02 16.20
C ILE A 156 0.23 -11.07 17.12
N THR A 157 0.04 -10.81 18.42
CA THR A 157 1.15 -10.68 19.38
C THR A 157 1.53 -11.98 20.08
N SER A 158 0.63 -12.97 20.11
CA SER A 158 0.84 -14.26 20.80
C SER A 158 1.83 -15.19 20.10
N SER A 159 2.12 -14.98 18.83
CA SER A 159 3.03 -15.80 18.04
C SER A 159 4.21 -14.98 17.51
N THR A 160 5.42 -15.51 17.66
CA THR A 160 6.65 -14.96 17.07
C THR A 160 6.99 -15.59 15.73
N LYS A 161 6.21 -16.58 15.28
CA LYS A 161 6.44 -17.23 13.97
C LYS A 161 6.21 -16.21 12.85
N PRO A 162 7.07 -16.19 11.82
CA PRO A 162 6.83 -15.38 10.63
C PRO A 162 5.45 -15.70 10.01
N TRP A 163 4.79 -14.68 9.49
CA TRP A 163 3.53 -14.87 8.77
C TRP A 163 3.76 -15.69 7.50
N LYS A 164 2.71 -16.28 6.96
CA LYS A 164 2.78 -17.09 5.75
C LYS A 164 3.30 -16.25 4.58
N ARG A 165 4.18 -16.84 3.75
CA ARG A 165 4.63 -16.33 2.46
C ARG A 165 4.26 -17.34 1.40
N ILE A 166 3.60 -16.90 0.33
CA ILE A 166 3.27 -17.71 -0.85
C ILE A 166 3.45 -16.84 -2.10
N THR A 167 3.80 -17.45 -3.21
CA THR A 167 3.82 -16.74 -4.49
C THR A 167 2.41 -16.58 -5.05
N TYR A 168 2.22 -15.61 -5.94
CA TYR A 168 0.95 -15.41 -6.64
C TYR A 168 0.51 -16.68 -7.40
N ALA A 169 1.45 -17.36 -8.05
CA ALA A 169 1.17 -18.61 -8.76
C ALA A 169 0.67 -19.72 -7.82
N GLU A 170 1.27 -19.85 -6.63
CA GLU A 170 0.81 -20.81 -5.61
C GLU A 170 -0.58 -20.41 -5.07
N ALA A 171 -0.79 -19.11 -4.82
CA ALA A 171 -2.08 -18.59 -4.36
C ALA A 171 -3.19 -18.89 -5.36
N VAL A 172 -2.99 -18.60 -6.65
CA VAL A 172 -3.98 -18.89 -7.70
C VAL A 172 -4.28 -20.37 -7.80
N LYS A 173 -3.23 -21.24 -7.81
CA LYS A 173 -3.39 -22.68 -7.86
C LYS A 173 -4.23 -23.22 -6.69
N GLU A 174 -4.03 -22.65 -5.52
CA GLU A 174 -4.80 -23.01 -4.32
C GLU A 174 -6.26 -22.59 -4.42
N LEU A 175 -6.52 -21.37 -4.90
CA LEU A 175 -7.86 -20.85 -5.13
C LEU A 175 -8.61 -21.67 -6.20
N GLU A 176 -7.95 -22.02 -7.30
CA GLU A 176 -8.51 -22.89 -8.34
C GLU A 176 -8.87 -24.29 -7.81
N GLN A 177 -8.04 -24.83 -6.91
CA GLN A 177 -8.34 -26.09 -6.27
C GLN A 177 -9.57 -25.99 -5.37
N ALA A 178 -9.66 -24.94 -4.55
CA ALA A 178 -10.82 -24.70 -3.70
C ALA A 178 -12.12 -24.50 -4.52
N ALA A 179 -12.03 -23.77 -5.64
CA ALA A 179 -13.17 -23.58 -6.56
C ALA A 179 -13.62 -24.88 -7.25
N LYS A 180 -12.72 -25.85 -7.47
CA LYS A 180 -13.07 -27.17 -8.00
C LYS A 180 -13.77 -28.05 -6.96
N GLU A 181 -13.41 -27.90 -5.69
CA GLU A 181 -14.02 -28.62 -4.58
C GLU A 181 -15.42 -28.09 -4.23
N ASP A 182 -15.61 -26.77 -4.30
CA ASP A 182 -16.89 -26.09 -4.14
C ASP A 182 -17.06 -25.02 -5.24
N GLY A 183 -17.81 -25.36 -6.28
CA GLY A 183 -18.06 -24.49 -7.41
C GLY A 183 -18.86 -23.22 -7.08
N SER A 184 -19.41 -23.11 -5.87
CA SER A 184 -20.15 -21.94 -5.39
C SER A 184 -19.35 -21.04 -4.47
N LEU A 185 -18.10 -21.40 -4.18
CA LEU A 185 -17.24 -20.73 -3.19
C LEU A 185 -16.94 -19.27 -3.55
N PHE A 186 -16.71 -19.00 -4.84
CA PHE A 186 -16.36 -17.67 -5.34
C PHE A 186 -17.37 -17.17 -6.37
N GLN A 187 -17.66 -15.88 -6.32
CA GLN A 187 -18.47 -15.21 -7.32
C GLN A 187 -17.73 -15.06 -8.66
N HIS A 188 -16.40 -14.84 -8.58
CA HIS A 188 -15.50 -14.74 -9.72
C HIS A 188 -14.54 -15.92 -9.71
N SER A 189 -14.51 -16.68 -10.79
CA SER A 189 -13.55 -17.78 -10.91
C SER A 189 -12.11 -17.28 -10.83
N PRO A 190 -11.27 -17.85 -9.94
CA PRO A 190 -9.88 -17.47 -9.87
C PRO A 190 -9.14 -17.91 -11.15
N SER A 191 -8.28 -17.03 -11.67
CA SER A 191 -7.36 -17.35 -12.76
C SER A 191 -6.10 -16.50 -12.65
N TYR A 192 -5.00 -16.98 -13.23
CA TYR A 192 -3.72 -16.28 -13.19
C TYR A 192 -3.79 -14.89 -13.86
N GLU A 193 -4.57 -14.77 -14.94
CA GLU A 193 -4.68 -13.55 -15.74
C GLU A 193 -5.65 -12.52 -15.14
N SER A 194 -6.64 -12.96 -14.36
CA SER A 194 -7.73 -12.08 -13.88
C SER A 194 -7.38 -11.27 -12.63
N GLY A 195 -6.26 -11.55 -11.99
CA GLY A 195 -5.89 -10.99 -10.71
C GLY A 195 -6.71 -11.54 -9.53
N LEU A 196 -6.21 -11.39 -8.32
CA LEU A 196 -6.95 -11.71 -7.12
C LEU A 196 -8.10 -10.71 -6.92
N LYS A 197 -9.29 -11.21 -6.62
CA LYS A 197 -10.43 -10.40 -6.21
C LYS A 197 -10.51 -10.37 -4.68
N SER A 198 -11.20 -9.40 -4.12
CA SER A 198 -11.34 -9.26 -2.67
C SER A 198 -11.85 -10.53 -1.95
N GLU A 199 -12.64 -11.36 -2.61
CA GLU A 199 -13.09 -12.65 -2.07
C GLU A 199 -11.95 -13.67 -2.02
N HIS A 200 -11.08 -13.68 -3.03
CA HIS A 200 -9.89 -14.54 -3.08
C HIS A 200 -8.88 -14.16 -1.99
N GLU A 201 -8.60 -12.86 -1.84
CA GLU A 201 -7.72 -12.32 -0.80
C GLU A 201 -8.20 -12.71 0.61
N ARG A 202 -9.50 -12.52 0.87
CA ARG A 202 -10.10 -12.90 2.16
C ARG A 202 -10.04 -14.39 2.41
N PHE A 203 -10.34 -15.21 1.42
CA PHE A 203 -10.24 -16.66 1.54
C PHE A 203 -8.84 -17.11 1.97
N LEU A 204 -7.79 -16.60 1.31
CA LEU A 204 -6.41 -16.91 1.66
C LEU A 204 -6.06 -16.44 3.08
N ALA A 205 -6.45 -15.20 3.42
CA ALA A 205 -6.19 -14.63 4.73
C ALA A 205 -6.99 -15.32 5.86
N ASP A 206 -8.22 -15.74 5.61
CA ASP A 206 -9.03 -16.48 6.59
C ASP A 206 -8.47 -17.90 6.83
N LYS A 207 -7.89 -18.52 5.79
CA LYS A 207 -7.26 -19.83 5.88
C LYS A 207 -5.93 -19.83 6.64
N TYR A 208 -5.08 -18.82 6.39
CA TYR A 208 -3.69 -18.81 6.87
C TYR A 208 -3.41 -17.76 7.95
N GLY A 209 -4.34 -16.85 8.22
CA GLY A 209 -4.06 -15.62 8.95
C GLY A 209 -3.36 -14.60 8.04
N PRO A 210 -2.64 -13.63 8.61
CA PRO A 210 -1.86 -12.68 7.82
C PRO A 210 -0.90 -13.38 6.87
N THR A 211 -0.99 -13.08 5.58
CA THR A 211 -0.27 -13.79 4.51
C THR A 211 0.29 -12.81 3.50
N PHE A 212 1.59 -12.90 3.25
CA PHE A 212 2.22 -12.21 2.13
C PHE A 212 2.06 -13.04 0.85
N VAL A 213 1.49 -12.44 -0.17
CA VAL A 213 1.47 -12.99 -1.55
C VAL A 213 2.51 -12.22 -2.35
N THR A 214 3.45 -12.93 -2.99
CA THR A 214 4.60 -12.33 -3.67
C THR A 214 4.61 -12.64 -5.18
N ASP A 215 5.47 -11.96 -5.91
CA ASP A 215 5.79 -12.29 -7.31
C ASP A 215 4.58 -12.25 -8.25
N TYR A 216 3.82 -11.17 -8.18
CA TYR A 216 2.69 -10.93 -9.08
C TYR A 216 3.14 -10.74 -10.53
N PRO A 217 2.26 -11.03 -11.50
CA PRO A 217 2.49 -10.68 -12.91
C PRO A 217 2.76 -9.18 -13.09
N ALA A 218 3.76 -8.83 -13.89
CA ALA A 218 4.19 -7.45 -14.10
C ALA A 218 3.07 -6.57 -14.69
N ASN A 219 2.24 -7.13 -15.58
CA ASN A 219 1.10 -6.44 -16.20
C ASN A 219 -0.06 -6.11 -15.24
N GLN A 220 -0.01 -6.61 -14.00
CA GLN A 220 -1.01 -6.35 -12.96
C GLN A 220 -0.49 -5.40 -11.88
N LYS A 221 0.74 -4.92 -11.99
CA LYS A 221 1.41 -4.09 -10.98
C LYS A 221 2.01 -2.83 -11.61
N PRO A 222 2.21 -1.75 -10.83
CA PRO A 222 2.75 -0.49 -11.33
C PRO A 222 4.16 -0.60 -11.93
N PHE A 223 4.48 0.34 -12.80
CA PHE A 223 5.69 0.43 -13.62
C PHE A 223 7.02 0.42 -12.84
N TYR A 224 7.02 0.88 -11.59
CA TYR A 224 8.23 1.10 -10.78
C TYR A 224 8.71 -0.16 -10.06
N MET A 225 7.97 -1.25 -10.10
CA MET A 225 8.33 -2.48 -9.41
C MET A 225 9.43 -3.23 -10.15
N ARG A 226 10.42 -3.72 -9.40
CA ARG A 226 11.60 -4.43 -9.95
C ARG A 226 11.19 -5.73 -10.63
N ALA A 227 11.55 -5.86 -11.91
CA ALA A 227 11.33 -7.10 -12.65
C ALA A 227 12.22 -8.23 -12.11
N ASN A 228 11.61 -9.38 -11.77
CA ASN A 228 12.33 -10.59 -11.32
C ASN A 228 13.21 -11.15 -12.43
N ASN A 229 12.72 -11.13 -13.68
CA ASN A 229 13.50 -11.49 -14.86
C ASN A 229 13.34 -10.41 -15.94
N PRO A 230 14.34 -9.53 -16.09
CA PRO A 230 14.26 -8.39 -17.01
C PRO A 230 14.28 -8.78 -18.50
N ASN A 231 14.59 -10.04 -18.83
CA ASN A 231 14.59 -10.53 -20.20
C ASN A 231 13.22 -11.03 -20.68
N ASN A 232 12.26 -11.16 -19.77
CA ASN A 232 10.89 -11.55 -20.12
C ASN A 232 10.10 -10.32 -20.59
N ASN A 233 9.16 -10.54 -21.52
CA ASN A 233 8.18 -9.52 -21.83
C ASN A 233 7.19 -9.31 -20.64
N LEU A 234 6.47 -8.18 -20.66
CA LEU A 234 5.56 -7.80 -19.58
C LEU A 234 4.48 -8.86 -19.24
N GLN A 235 4.08 -9.68 -20.23
CA GLN A 235 3.06 -10.72 -20.04
C GLN A 235 3.59 -11.97 -19.34
N GLU A 236 4.89 -12.24 -19.47
CA GLU A 236 5.57 -13.41 -18.87
C GLU A 236 6.35 -13.04 -17.62
N ALA A 237 6.63 -11.76 -17.42
CA ALA A 237 7.41 -11.26 -16.31
C ALA A 237 6.59 -11.25 -15.01
N THR A 238 7.27 -11.53 -13.89
CA THR A 238 6.81 -11.21 -12.55
C THR A 238 7.66 -10.11 -11.94
N VAL A 239 7.16 -9.44 -10.91
CA VAL A 239 7.87 -8.37 -10.21
C VAL A 239 8.09 -8.73 -8.74
N ALA A 240 9.20 -8.25 -8.19
CA ALA A 240 9.56 -8.42 -6.78
C ALA A 240 8.67 -7.53 -5.90
N CYS A 241 7.44 -7.96 -5.70
CA CYS A 241 6.44 -7.25 -4.91
C CYS A 241 5.72 -8.20 -3.95
N PHE A 242 4.99 -7.62 -3.04
CA PHE A 242 4.07 -8.34 -2.16
C PHE A 242 2.81 -7.52 -1.87
N ASP A 243 1.73 -8.24 -1.63
CA ASP A 243 0.57 -7.73 -0.91
C ASP A 243 0.44 -8.50 0.40
N LEU A 244 0.29 -7.80 1.53
CA LEU A 244 -0.06 -8.42 2.80
C LEU A 244 -1.58 -8.50 2.89
N LEU A 245 -2.09 -9.71 2.87
CA LEU A 245 -3.50 -10.02 3.05
C LEU A 245 -3.79 -10.33 4.52
N VAL A 246 -4.87 -9.75 5.05
CA VAL A 246 -5.28 -10.01 6.43
C VAL A 246 -6.77 -10.40 6.50
N PRO A 247 -7.16 -11.22 7.50
CA PRO A 247 -8.55 -11.68 7.64
C PRO A 247 -9.54 -10.52 7.66
N ARG A 248 -10.70 -10.70 7.04
CA ARG A 248 -11.82 -9.75 6.93
C ARG A 248 -11.55 -8.54 6.03
N VAL A 249 -10.31 -8.05 5.96
CA VAL A 249 -9.94 -6.85 5.19
C VAL A 249 -9.49 -7.19 3.78
N GLY A 250 -8.72 -8.26 3.59
CA GLY A 250 -7.97 -8.55 2.36
C GLY A 250 -6.66 -7.78 2.35
N GLU A 251 -6.31 -7.12 1.25
CA GLU A 251 -5.08 -6.34 1.13
C GLU A 251 -5.03 -5.19 2.16
N LEU A 252 -4.00 -5.23 2.99
CA LEU A 252 -3.66 -4.22 3.99
C LEU A 252 -2.45 -3.38 3.56
N VAL A 253 -1.45 -4.02 2.99
CA VAL A 253 -0.17 -3.41 2.60
C VAL A 253 0.21 -3.89 1.21
N GLY A 254 0.60 -2.98 0.34
CA GLY A 254 1.31 -3.27 -0.90
C GLY A 254 2.76 -2.79 -0.81
N GLY A 255 3.71 -3.58 -1.30
CA GLY A 255 5.12 -3.20 -1.30
C GLY A 255 5.94 -3.90 -2.37
N SER A 256 7.13 -3.37 -2.64
CA SER A 256 8.02 -3.96 -3.65
C SER A 256 9.48 -3.53 -3.46
N LEU A 257 10.37 -4.27 -4.09
CA LEU A 257 11.64 -3.69 -4.52
C LEU A 257 11.38 -2.75 -5.71
N ARG A 258 12.16 -1.68 -5.80
CA ARG A 258 12.02 -0.67 -6.84
C ARG A 258 12.97 -0.95 -8.00
N GLU A 259 12.54 -0.66 -9.21
CA GLU A 259 13.39 -0.82 -10.37
C GLU A 259 14.48 0.27 -10.40
N GLU A 260 15.72 -0.10 -10.18
CA GLU A 260 16.87 0.79 -10.15
C GLU A 260 17.61 0.88 -11.50
N ARG A 261 17.28 0.01 -12.46
CA ARG A 261 17.90 -0.01 -13.79
C ARG A 261 17.15 0.93 -14.72
N LEU A 262 17.80 2.00 -15.15
CA LEU A 262 17.19 3.11 -15.92
C LEU A 262 16.51 2.65 -17.20
N ASP A 263 17.14 1.77 -17.96
CA ASP A 263 16.66 1.25 -19.24
C ASP A 263 15.39 0.40 -19.05
N ILE A 264 15.36 -0.45 -18.04
CA ILE A 264 14.22 -1.31 -17.72
C ILE A 264 13.05 -0.47 -17.18
N LEU A 265 13.32 0.46 -16.26
CA LEU A 265 12.30 1.38 -15.74
C LEU A 265 11.67 2.20 -16.88
N THR A 266 12.50 2.75 -17.79
CA THR A 266 12.01 3.53 -18.93
C THR A 266 11.17 2.68 -19.89
N ALA A 267 11.57 1.44 -20.13
CA ALA A 267 10.79 0.50 -20.95
C ALA A 267 9.45 0.18 -20.28
N SER A 268 9.45 -0.14 -19.00
CA SER A 268 8.22 -0.41 -18.22
C SER A 268 7.26 0.78 -18.24
N MET A 269 7.74 2.03 -18.07
CA MET A 269 6.90 3.23 -18.16
C MET A 269 6.21 3.34 -19.54
N LYS A 270 6.93 3.07 -20.62
CA LYS A 270 6.38 3.10 -21.98
C LYS A 270 5.32 2.03 -22.20
N GLU A 271 5.57 0.81 -21.71
CA GLU A 271 4.62 -0.30 -21.78
C GLU A 271 3.33 -0.02 -20.99
N HIS A 272 3.42 0.75 -19.90
CA HIS A 272 2.27 1.25 -19.14
C HIS A 272 1.61 2.50 -19.76
N GLY A 273 2.08 2.96 -20.93
CA GLY A 273 1.51 4.11 -21.65
C GLY A 273 1.77 5.46 -20.99
N MET A 274 2.80 5.57 -20.15
CA MET A 274 3.11 6.79 -19.43
C MET A 274 3.88 7.78 -20.30
N ALA A 275 3.61 9.08 -20.14
CA ALA A 275 4.40 10.15 -20.72
C ALA A 275 5.71 10.32 -19.93
N VAL A 276 6.77 9.67 -20.39
CA VAL A 276 8.08 9.58 -19.73
C VAL A 276 8.65 10.97 -19.39
N GLU A 277 8.36 11.97 -20.24
CA GLU A 277 8.82 13.35 -20.10
C GLU A 277 8.34 14.01 -18.77
N ASN A 278 7.21 13.57 -18.24
CA ASN A 278 6.66 14.08 -16.98
C ASN A 278 7.40 13.52 -15.75
N TYR A 279 8.26 12.53 -15.94
CA TYR A 279 8.96 11.81 -14.89
C TYR A 279 10.49 11.89 -15.00
N GLU A 280 11.03 12.85 -15.75
CA GLU A 280 12.48 13.00 -15.91
C GLU A 280 13.20 13.15 -14.57
N TRP A 281 12.66 13.92 -13.62
CA TRP A 281 13.19 14.06 -12.29
C TRP A 281 13.29 12.72 -11.52
N TYR A 282 12.35 11.80 -11.75
CA TYR A 282 12.34 10.47 -11.14
C TYR A 282 13.35 9.53 -11.82
N LEU A 283 13.48 9.63 -13.15
CA LEU A 283 14.50 8.90 -13.90
C LEU A 283 15.92 9.38 -13.57
N ASP A 284 16.08 10.65 -13.23
CA ASP A 284 17.37 11.21 -12.80
C ASP A 284 17.89 10.55 -11.52
N LEU A 285 17.02 10.06 -10.65
CA LEU A 285 17.41 9.25 -9.48
C LEU A 285 18.14 7.96 -9.88
N ARG A 286 17.96 7.49 -11.11
CA ARG A 286 18.65 6.31 -11.66
C ARG A 286 19.82 6.71 -12.54
N ARG A 287 19.70 7.81 -13.27
CA ARG A 287 20.73 8.32 -14.20
C ARG A 287 22.00 8.77 -13.49
N TYR A 288 21.87 9.43 -12.38
CA TYR A 288 22.99 10.02 -11.63
C TYR A 288 23.48 9.18 -10.45
N GLY A 289 22.97 8.00 -10.31
CA GLY A 289 23.36 7.02 -9.30
C GLY A 289 22.17 6.59 -8.46
N SER A 290 22.00 5.28 -8.35
CA SER A 290 20.95 4.68 -7.55
C SER A 290 21.54 3.59 -6.66
N ALA A 291 20.74 3.13 -5.70
CA ALA A 291 21.02 1.96 -4.88
C ALA A 291 19.82 1.02 -4.95
N PRO A 292 20.00 -0.29 -4.78
CA PRO A 292 18.90 -1.19 -4.53
C PRO A 292 18.07 -0.67 -3.37
N HIS A 293 16.75 -0.56 -3.55
CA HIS A 293 15.84 -0.03 -2.54
C HIS A 293 14.46 -0.65 -2.69
N GLY A 294 13.66 -0.49 -1.67
CA GLY A 294 12.30 -0.99 -1.64
C GLY A 294 11.48 -0.30 -0.58
N GLY A 295 10.18 -0.48 -0.66
CA GLY A 295 9.27 0.15 0.27
C GLY A 295 7.86 -0.37 0.17
N PHE A 296 6.98 0.23 0.97
CA PHE A 296 5.60 -0.20 1.06
C PHE A 296 4.65 0.95 1.40
N GLY A 297 3.38 0.75 1.06
CA GLY A 297 2.26 1.58 1.50
C GLY A 297 1.26 0.76 2.30
N LEU A 298 0.92 1.23 3.50
CA LEU A 298 -0.03 0.63 4.42
C LEU A 298 -1.24 1.54 4.57
N GLY A 299 -2.43 1.05 4.20
CA GLY A 299 -3.69 1.77 4.38
C GLY A 299 -4.06 1.91 5.85
N TRP A 300 -3.98 3.15 6.40
CA TRP A 300 -4.12 3.38 7.83
C TRP A 300 -5.52 3.04 8.35
N GLU A 301 -6.56 3.42 7.65
CA GLU A 301 -7.94 3.10 8.02
C GLU A 301 -8.23 1.60 7.93
N ARG A 302 -7.60 0.89 6.97
CA ARG A 302 -7.68 -0.58 6.89
C ARG A 302 -7.02 -1.23 8.10
N LEU A 303 -5.87 -0.71 8.57
CA LEU A 303 -5.22 -1.19 9.78
C LEU A 303 -6.08 -0.94 11.03
N VAL A 304 -6.65 0.28 11.17
CA VAL A 304 -7.59 0.60 12.26
C VAL A 304 -8.80 -0.33 12.24
N SER A 305 -9.42 -0.53 11.05
CA SER A 305 -10.54 -1.45 10.85
C SER A 305 -10.19 -2.86 11.32
N TRP A 306 -9.05 -3.37 10.91
CA TRP A 306 -8.60 -4.73 11.25
C TRP A 306 -8.32 -4.89 12.74
N LEU A 307 -7.54 -3.98 13.35
CA LEU A 307 -7.17 -4.05 14.77
C LEU A 307 -8.32 -3.71 15.73
N CYS A 308 -9.30 -2.91 15.30
CA CYS A 308 -10.49 -2.61 16.11
C CYS A 308 -11.68 -3.56 15.84
N GLY A 309 -11.61 -4.40 14.80
CA GLY A 309 -12.72 -5.28 14.42
C GLY A 309 -13.91 -4.54 13.81
N ILE A 310 -13.67 -3.37 13.20
CA ILE A 310 -14.68 -2.53 12.53
C ILE A 310 -14.76 -2.96 11.06
N GLU A 311 -15.98 -3.12 10.52
CA GLU A 311 -16.18 -3.62 9.15
C GLU A 311 -16.16 -2.51 8.09
N ASN A 312 -16.51 -1.28 8.48
CA ASN A 312 -16.59 -0.15 7.55
C ASN A 312 -15.45 0.84 7.81
N VAL A 313 -14.54 1.00 6.84
CA VAL A 313 -13.39 1.92 6.97
C VAL A 313 -13.80 3.38 7.20
N ARG A 314 -15.03 3.76 6.80
CA ARG A 314 -15.58 5.11 7.05
C ARG A 314 -15.78 5.42 8.53
N GLU A 315 -15.88 4.38 9.37
CA GLU A 315 -15.95 4.51 10.82
C GLU A 315 -14.56 4.60 11.48
N CYS A 316 -13.49 4.45 10.68
CA CYS A 316 -12.11 4.43 11.14
C CYS A 316 -11.39 5.79 11.02
N ILE A 317 -12.06 6.80 10.47
CA ILE A 317 -11.56 8.16 10.28
C ILE A 317 -12.62 9.18 10.70
N PRO A 318 -12.24 10.30 11.37
CA PRO A 318 -13.15 11.43 11.55
C PRO A 318 -13.49 12.07 10.19
N PHE A 319 -14.76 12.40 9.97
CA PHE A 319 -15.20 13.12 8.76
C PHE A 319 -14.82 12.40 7.45
N ALA A 320 -15.25 11.16 7.31
CA ALA A 320 -14.99 10.34 6.11
C ALA A 320 -15.44 11.04 4.82
N ARG A 321 -14.60 10.98 3.77
CA ARG A 321 -14.91 11.44 2.42
C ARG A 321 -15.16 10.22 1.52
N GLY A 322 -16.31 10.17 0.88
CA GLY A 322 -16.71 9.13 -0.06
C GLY A 322 -17.33 9.76 -1.31
N ALA A 323 -17.57 8.96 -2.34
CA ALA A 323 -18.03 9.43 -3.65
C ALA A 323 -19.31 10.30 -3.62
N GLU A 324 -20.17 10.14 -2.59
CA GLU A 324 -21.45 10.85 -2.49
C GLU A 324 -21.55 11.84 -1.32
N ALA A 325 -20.51 11.97 -0.48
CA ALA A 325 -20.63 12.76 0.74
C ALA A 325 -19.37 13.55 1.12
N THR A 326 -19.45 14.86 0.91
CA THR A 326 -18.56 15.86 1.52
C THR A 326 -19.41 16.80 2.40
N ARG A 327 -20.06 16.27 3.44
CA ARG A 327 -21.04 17.06 4.22
C ARG A 327 -20.44 17.96 5.30
N PHE A 328 -19.13 18.02 5.49
CA PHE A 328 -18.49 18.82 6.54
C PHE A 328 -17.30 19.60 6.01
#